data_c27d2aab91cc78138f6da1fc7889325a
#
_entry.id   c27d2aab91cc78138f6da1fc7889325a
#
_cell.length_a   1.000
_cell.length_b   1.000
_cell.length_c   1.000
_cell.angle_alpha   90.00
_cell.angle_beta   90.00
_cell.angle_gamma   90.00
#
_symmetry.space_group_name_H-M   'P 1'
#
loop_
_entity.id
_entity.type
_entity.pdbx_description
1 polymer ?
#
loop_
_entity_poly.entity_id
_entity_poly.type
_entity_poly.pdbx_seq_one_letter_code
_entity_poly.pdbx_strand_id
1 'polypeptide(L)'
;AATAKSSSLWSRMNLRRVVEHVRKLDWPAFGIELLVVIVGVFIGLQVSNWNVEREARQRGAMFAERLKADLREEAWYYQLQIGYSRDVLASAERAVDALSGRSDDSNETLLISAYRATQYKQRARRRATYDELVSTGTLGLIKSQTLRNTALQVYNLMQGLQAIANE
;
A
#
# COMPACT_ATOMS: atom_id res chain seq x y z
N ALA A 1 75.22 -10.48 28.02
CA ALA A 1 74.79 -11.23 26.84
C ALA A 1 74.15 -12.58 27.20
N ALA A 2 73.20 -12.62 28.19
CA ALA A 2 72.60 -13.90 28.59
C ALA A 2 71.06 -13.84 28.85
N THR A 3 70.34 -12.84 28.34
CA THR A 3 68.91 -12.68 28.67
C THR A 3 67.96 -12.86 27.47
N ALA A 4 68.48 -13.11 26.27
CA ALA A 4 67.64 -13.21 25.06
C ALA A 4 67.20 -14.65 24.64
N LYS A 5 67.65 -15.71 25.35
CA LYS A 5 67.38 -17.09 24.94
C LYS A 5 66.24 -17.80 25.70
N SER A 6 65.68 -17.14 26.71
CA SER A 6 64.63 -17.71 27.58
C SER A 6 63.23 -17.51 27.05
N SER A 7 62.95 -16.48 26.27
CA SER A 7 61.58 -16.14 25.80
C SER A 7 61.07 -17.04 24.65
N SER A 8 61.96 -17.60 23.86
CA SER A 8 61.59 -18.44 22.71
C SER A 8 61.14 -19.87 23.08
N LEU A 9 61.59 -20.38 24.23
CA LEU A 9 61.25 -21.73 24.69
C LEU A 9 59.83 -21.77 25.34
N TRP A 10 59.45 -20.72 26.02
CA TRP A 10 58.11 -20.59 26.61
C TRP A 10 57.01 -20.48 25.56
N SER A 11 57.27 -19.78 24.50
CA SER A 11 56.33 -19.65 23.37
C SER A 11 56.08 -20.98 22.63
N ARG A 12 57.14 -21.77 22.45
CA ARG A 12 57.04 -23.08 21.75
C ARG A 12 56.33 -24.16 22.60
N MET A 13 56.46 -24.07 23.93
CA MET A 13 55.90 -25.05 24.87
C MET A 13 54.38 -24.84 25.01
N ASN A 14 53.88 -23.60 24.93
CA ASN A 14 52.46 -23.29 24.96
C ASN A 14 51.76 -23.68 23.66
N LEU A 15 52.40 -23.45 22.51
CA LEU A 15 51.89 -23.84 21.20
C LEU A 15 51.73 -25.36 21.04
N ARG A 16 52.70 -26.16 21.53
CA ARG A 16 52.61 -27.62 21.49
C ARG A 16 51.44 -28.15 22.33
N ARG A 17 51.22 -27.60 23.53
CA ARG A 17 50.09 -27.98 24.39
C ARG A 17 48.73 -27.63 23.76
N VAL A 18 48.63 -26.47 23.12
CA VAL A 18 47.41 -26.06 22.39
C VAL A 18 47.15 -26.98 21.21
N VAL A 19 48.19 -27.32 20.42
CA VAL A 19 48.07 -28.23 19.27
C VAL A 19 47.73 -29.66 19.72
N GLU A 20 48.26 -30.16 20.83
CA GLU A 20 47.91 -31.49 21.38
C GLU A 20 46.47 -31.51 21.94
N HIS A 21 45.98 -30.42 22.55
CA HIS A 21 44.60 -30.32 22.96
C HIS A 21 43.62 -30.26 21.77
N VAL A 22 43.95 -29.51 20.72
CA VAL A 22 43.15 -29.45 19.49
C VAL A 22 43.15 -30.78 18.73
N ARG A 23 44.26 -31.57 18.81
CA ARG A 23 44.37 -32.86 18.16
C ARG A 23 43.66 -33.98 18.92
N LYS A 24 43.33 -33.79 20.22
CA LYS A 24 42.52 -34.69 21.05
C LYS A 24 41.04 -34.30 21.03
N LEU A 25 40.65 -33.22 20.36
CA LEU A 25 39.27 -32.87 20.16
C LEU A 25 38.64 -33.92 19.22
N ASP A 26 37.59 -34.54 19.68
CA ASP A 26 36.78 -35.44 18.85
C ASP A 26 36.14 -34.61 17.74
N TRP A 27 36.87 -34.41 16.63
CA TRP A 27 36.42 -33.66 15.45
C TRP A 27 35.04 -34.03 14.96
N PRO A 28 34.62 -35.33 14.99
CA PRO A 28 33.27 -35.68 14.66
C PRO A 28 32.22 -35.13 15.62
N ALA A 29 32.50 -35.15 16.96
CA ALA A 29 31.59 -34.59 17.96
C ALA A 29 31.43 -33.07 17.82
N PHE A 30 32.55 -32.35 17.63
CA PHE A 30 32.55 -30.91 17.41
C PHE A 30 31.80 -30.55 16.10
N GLY A 31 31.98 -31.35 15.03
CA GLY A 31 31.24 -31.18 13.76
C GLY A 31 29.73 -31.32 13.92
N ILE A 32 29.27 -32.30 14.71
CA ILE A 32 27.84 -32.51 15.01
C ILE A 32 27.31 -31.36 15.86
N GLU A 33 28.03 -30.91 16.86
CA GLU A 33 27.62 -29.78 17.71
C GLU A 33 27.48 -28.48 16.90
N LEU A 34 28.46 -28.19 16.06
CA LEU A 34 28.43 -27.05 15.15
C LEU A 34 27.24 -27.15 14.17
N LEU A 35 26.98 -28.34 13.62
CA LEU A 35 25.85 -28.57 12.72
C LEU A 35 24.52 -28.30 13.43
N VAL A 36 24.35 -28.77 14.65
CA VAL A 36 23.12 -28.53 15.45
C VAL A 36 22.89 -27.05 15.67
N VAL A 37 23.94 -26.30 15.99
CA VAL A 37 23.87 -24.82 16.15
C VAL A 37 23.45 -24.15 14.83
N ILE A 38 24.08 -24.51 13.71
CA ILE A 38 23.76 -23.96 12.38
C ILE A 38 22.30 -24.26 12.02
N VAL A 39 21.85 -25.49 12.20
CA VAL A 39 20.46 -25.89 11.93
C VAL A 39 19.49 -25.12 12.84
N GLY A 40 19.81 -25.00 14.13
CA GLY A 40 19.00 -24.22 15.08
C GLY A 40 18.83 -22.77 14.68
N VAL A 41 19.92 -22.10 14.31
CA VAL A 41 19.89 -20.71 13.82
C VAL A 41 19.11 -20.61 12.52
N PHE A 42 19.31 -21.54 11.57
CA PHE A 42 18.59 -21.57 10.32
C PHE A 42 17.08 -21.72 10.51
N ILE A 43 16.65 -22.65 11.37
CA ILE A 43 15.23 -22.85 11.70
C ILE A 43 14.66 -21.56 12.35
N GLY A 44 15.40 -20.96 13.29
CA GLY A 44 14.99 -19.71 13.93
C GLY A 44 14.75 -18.58 12.93
N LEU A 45 15.66 -18.41 11.95
CA LEU A 45 15.50 -17.43 10.88
C LEU A 45 14.31 -17.74 9.97
N GLN A 46 14.08 -19.01 9.63
CA GLN A 46 12.95 -19.41 8.78
C GLN A 46 11.61 -19.13 9.47
N VAL A 47 11.49 -19.44 10.76
CA VAL A 47 10.29 -19.13 11.56
C VAL A 47 10.05 -17.62 11.61
N SER A 48 11.10 -16.83 11.84
CA SER A 48 11.02 -15.38 11.84
C SER A 48 10.53 -14.83 10.48
N ASN A 49 11.13 -15.27 9.39
CA ASN A 49 10.74 -14.86 8.03
C ASN A 49 9.29 -15.24 7.72
N TRP A 50 8.87 -16.46 8.11
CA TRP A 50 7.51 -16.92 7.91
C TRP A 50 6.48 -16.06 8.66
N ASN A 51 6.79 -15.65 9.89
CA ASN A 51 5.93 -14.76 10.67
C ASN A 51 5.80 -13.38 9.99
N VAL A 52 6.91 -12.79 9.53
CA VAL A 52 6.91 -11.51 8.80
C VAL A 52 6.06 -11.60 7.52
N GLU A 53 6.21 -12.68 6.75
CA GLU A 53 5.41 -12.88 5.53
C GLU A 53 3.93 -13.10 5.84
N ARG A 54 3.61 -13.81 6.93
CA ARG A 54 2.23 -14.02 7.35
C ARG A 54 1.57 -12.68 7.72
N GLU A 55 2.25 -11.86 8.48
CA GLU A 55 1.78 -10.54 8.87
C GLU A 55 1.60 -9.62 7.65
N ALA A 56 2.56 -9.61 6.73
CA ALA A 56 2.47 -8.86 5.49
C ALA A 56 1.27 -9.29 4.64
N ARG A 57 1.00 -10.61 4.57
CA ARG A 57 -0.19 -11.15 3.88
C ARG A 57 -1.49 -10.71 4.53
N GLN A 58 -1.57 -10.74 5.86
CA GLN A 58 -2.76 -10.29 6.60
C GLN A 58 -3.02 -8.80 6.41
N ARG A 59 -1.99 -7.97 6.53
CA ARG A 59 -2.08 -6.52 6.27
C ARG A 59 -2.51 -6.24 4.82
N GLY A 60 -1.91 -6.94 3.86
CA GLY A 60 -2.28 -6.80 2.45
C GLY A 60 -3.73 -7.18 2.15
N ALA A 61 -4.26 -8.24 2.80
CA ALA A 61 -5.66 -8.62 2.68
C ALA A 61 -6.60 -7.56 3.29
N MET A 62 -6.27 -7.05 4.46
CA MET A 62 -7.04 -5.98 5.11
C MET A 62 -7.09 -4.71 4.25
N PHE A 63 -5.95 -4.26 3.73
CA PHE A 63 -5.90 -3.11 2.83
C PHE A 63 -6.67 -3.34 1.52
N ALA A 64 -6.61 -4.56 0.97
CA ALA A 64 -7.38 -4.89 -0.22
C ALA A 64 -8.89 -4.77 0.01
N GLU A 65 -9.40 -5.22 1.15
CA GLU A 65 -10.83 -5.09 1.47
C GLU A 65 -11.23 -3.63 1.73
N ARG A 66 -10.41 -2.86 2.46
CA ARG A 66 -10.65 -1.42 2.66
C ARG A 66 -10.67 -0.67 1.32
N LEU A 67 -9.69 -0.91 0.45
CA LEU A 67 -9.60 -0.27 -0.86
C LEU A 67 -10.79 -0.64 -1.77
N LYS A 68 -11.22 -1.91 -1.76
CA LYS A 68 -12.44 -2.34 -2.47
C LYS A 68 -13.69 -1.62 -1.95
N ALA A 69 -13.81 -1.46 -0.62
CA ALA A 69 -14.94 -0.75 -0.03
C ALA A 69 -14.96 0.73 -0.46
N ASP A 70 -13.79 1.40 -0.42
CA ASP A 70 -13.67 2.79 -0.87
C ASP A 70 -14.03 2.93 -2.37
N LEU A 71 -13.53 2.04 -3.23
CA LEU A 71 -13.84 2.05 -4.66
C LEU A 71 -15.33 1.78 -4.95
N ARG A 72 -15.99 0.89 -4.22
CA ARG A 72 -17.43 0.64 -4.36
C ARG A 72 -18.26 1.86 -3.97
N GLU A 73 -17.89 2.50 -2.88
CA GLU A 73 -18.58 3.71 -2.43
C GLU A 73 -18.38 4.88 -3.41
N GLU A 74 -17.18 5.05 -3.97
CA GLU A 74 -16.94 6.02 -5.03
C GLU A 74 -17.76 5.69 -6.29
N ALA A 75 -17.81 4.44 -6.72
CA ALA A 75 -18.61 4.03 -7.87
C ALA A 75 -20.10 4.32 -7.67
N TRP A 76 -20.64 4.00 -6.48
CA TRP A 76 -22.03 4.32 -6.13
C TRP A 76 -22.29 5.82 -6.15
N TYR A 77 -21.39 6.61 -5.59
CA TYR A 77 -21.49 8.06 -5.60
C TYR A 77 -21.50 8.64 -7.03
N TYR A 78 -20.65 8.11 -7.92
CA TYR A 78 -20.65 8.52 -9.33
C TYR A 78 -21.97 8.23 -10.03
N GLN A 79 -22.62 7.11 -9.75
CA GLN A 79 -23.94 6.82 -10.29
C GLN A 79 -24.99 7.86 -9.85
N LEU A 80 -24.98 8.21 -8.58
CA LEU A 80 -25.85 9.28 -8.06
C LEU A 80 -25.55 10.64 -8.71
N GLN A 81 -24.25 10.97 -8.85
CA GLN A 81 -23.83 12.22 -9.46
C GLN A 81 -24.25 12.32 -10.93
N ILE A 82 -24.15 11.23 -11.68
CA ILE A 82 -24.61 11.17 -13.09
C ILE A 82 -26.12 11.43 -13.16
N GLY A 83 -26.92 10.79 -12.30
CA GLY A 83 -28.36 11.05 -12.22
C GLY A 83 -28.68 12.51 -11.93
N TYR A 84 -28.06 13.05 -10.88
CA TYR A 84 -28.23 14.44 -10.49
C TYR A 84 -27.82 15.43 -11.62
N SER A 85 -26.69 15.19 -12.27
CA SER A 85 -26.24 16.05 -13.38
C SER A 85 -27.17 16.01 -14.58
N ARG A 86 -27.80 14.89 -14.87
CA ARG A 86 -28.83 14.79 -15.91
C ARG A 86 -30.07 15.63 -15.58
N ASP A 87 -30.51 15.62 -14.31
CA ASP A 87 -31.65 16.42 -13.86
C ASP A 87 -31.34 17.94 -13.94
N VAL A 88 -30.10 18.32 -13.57
CA VAL A 88 -29.61 19.69 -13.72
C VAL A 88 -29.60 20.12 -15.19
N LEU A 89 -29.04 19.28 -16.07
CA LEU A 89 -29.00 19.53 -17.53
C LEU A 89 -30.40 19.67 -18.10
N ALA A 90 -31.33 18.78 -17.81
CA ALA A 90 -32.71 18.85 -18.26
C ALA A 90 -33.43 20.11 -17.75
N SER A 91 -33.06 20.61 -16.55
CA SER A 91 -33.59 21.88 -16.05
C SER A 91 -32.99 23.08 -16.79
N ALA A 92 -31.70 23.02 -17.14
CA ALA A 92 -31.05 24.05 -17.95
C ALA A 92 -31.64 24.14 -19.35
N GLU A 93 -31.85 22.99 -20.01
CA GLU A 93 -32.48 22.92 -21.36
C GLU A 93 -33.88 23.52 -21.33
N ARG A 94 -34.72 23.17 -20.36
CA ARG A 94 -36.05 23.77 -20.18
C ARG A 94 -36.00 25.29 -20.00
N ALA A 95 -35.09 25.77 -19.17
CA ALA A 95 -34.95 27.22 -18.96
C ALA A 95 -34.52 27.94 -20.24
N VAL A 96 -33.61 27.36 -21.03
CA VAL A 96 -33.17 27.92 -22.32
C VAL A 96 -34.31 27.90 -23.31
N ASP A 97 -35.11 26.84 -23.39
CA ASP A 97 -36.25 26.74 -24.29
C ASP A 97 -37.31 27.81 -23.98
N ALA A 98 -37.65 27.99 -22.72
CA ALA A 98 -38.58 29.04 -22.28
C ALA A 98 -38.06 30.44 -22.60
N LEU A 99 -36.77 30.74 -22.28
CA LEU A 99 -36.17 32.04 -22.59
C LEU A 99 -36.05 32.33 -24.09
N SER A 100 -35.98 31.27 -24.91
CA SER A 100 -35.91 31.38 -26.36
C SER A 100 -37.29 31.44 -27.05
N GLY A 101 -38.39 31.41 -26.27
CA GLY A 101 -39.75 31.38 -26.80
C GLY A 101 -40.11 30.05 -27.47
N ARG A 102 -39.40 28.97 -27.18
CA ARG A 102 -39.67 27.63 -27.71
C ARG A 102 -40.60 26.81 -26.82
N SER A 103 -40.90 27.30 -25.63
CA SER A 103 -41.93 26.69 -24.76
C SER A 103 -42.83 27.79 -24.17
N ASP A 104 -44.06 27.43 -23.88
CA ASP A 104 -45.07 28.30 -23.24
C ASP A 104 -45.09 28.08 -21.71
N ASP A 105 -43.95 27.75 -21.11
CA ASP A 105 -43.83 27.53 -19.67
C ASP A 105 -44.16 28.80 -18.88
N SER A 106 -44.81 28.64 -17.73
CA SER A 106 -45.09 29.74 -16.83
C SER A 106 -43.79 30.38 -16.26
N ASN A 107 -43.85 31.66 -15.90
CA ASN A 107 -42.72 32.35 -15.24
C ASN A 107 -42.22 31.60 -13.98
N GLU A 108 -43.11 30.95 -13.25
CA GLU A 108 -42.78 30.14 -12.10
C GLU A 108 -41.95 28.89 -12.50
N THR A 109 -42.37 28.19 -13.53
CA THR A 109 -41.66 27.01 -14.07
C THR A 109 -40.29 27.40 -14.60
N LEU A 110 -40.19 28.52 -15.31
CA LEU A 110 -38.94 29.07 -15.79
C LEU A 110 -38.00 29.38 -14.62
N LEU A 111 -38.49 30.08 -13.59
CA LEU A 111 -37.67 30.44 -12.41
C LEU A 111 -37.16 29.19 -11.67
N ILE A 112 -38.00 28.19 -11.48
CA ILE A 112 -37.61 26.91 -10.84
C ILE A 112 -36.58 26.19 -11.70
N SER A 113 -36.77 26.13 -13.01
CA SER A 113 -35.84 25.47 -13.95
C SER A 113 -34.49 26.19 -13.97
N ALA A 114 -34.47 27.53 -14.04
CA ALA A 114 -33.26 28.33 -14.00
C ALA A 114 -32.52 28.14 -12.68
N TYR A 115 -33.22 28.16 -11.53
CA TYR A 115 -32.62 27.88 -10.24
C TYR A 115 -32.00 26.47 -10.16
N ARG A 116 -32.73 25.46 -10.64
CA ARG A 116 -32.18 24.07 -10.66
C ARG A 116 -30.99 23.93 -11.60
N ALA A 117 -30.94 24.65 -12.71
CA ALA A 117 -29.81 24.68 -13.60
C ALA A 117 -28.51 25.18 -13.00
N THR A 118 -28.61 26.02 -11.95
CA THR A 118 -27.43 26.53 -11.23
C THR A 118 -26.96 25.63 -10.09
N GLN A 119 -27.67 24.52 -9.85
CA GLN A 119 -27.34 23.64 -8.73
C GLN A 119 -26.06 22.85 -8.99
N TYR A 120 -25.17 22.89 -8.04
CA TYR A 120 -23.88 22.24 -8.06
C TYR A 120 -23.65 21.42 -6.79
N LYS A 121 -23.24 20.17 -6.94
CA LYS A 121 -23.02 19.28 -5.81
C LYS A 121 -21.60 18.72 -5.86
N GLN A 122 -20.79 19.09 -4.87
CA GLN A 122 -19.46 18.51 -4.67
C GLN A 122 -19.41 17.71 -3.37
N ARG A 123 -18.57 16.69 -3.35
CA ARG A 123 -18.24 15.90 -2.18
C ARG A 123 -16.73 15.66 -2.12
N ALA A 124 -16.18 15.63 -0.90
CA ALA A 124 -14.83 15.17 -0.68
C ALA A 124 -14.69 13.70 -1.12
N ARG A 125 -13.64 13.41 -1.87
CA ARG A 125 -13.35 12.07 -2.39
C ARG A 125 -12.88 11.12 -1.29
N ARG A 126 -13.30 9.87 -1.34
CA ARG A 126 -12.77 8.82 -0.49
C ARG A 126 -11.48 8.26 -1.09
N ARG A 127 -10.34 8.75 -0.61
CA ARG A 127 -9.02 8.31 -1.04
C ARG A 127 -8.07 7.97 0.11
N ALA A 128 -8.57 7.98 1.35
CA ALA A 128 -7.72 7.81 2.52
C ALA A 128 -6.93 6.51 2.52
N THR A 129 -7.55 5.38 2.16
CA THR A 129 -6.85 4.08 2.06
C THR A 129 -5.80 4.10 0.95
N TYR A 130 -6.12 4.69 -0.20
CA TYR A 130 -5.17 4.80 -1.31
C TYR A 130 -3.98 5.69 -0.94
N ASP A 131 -4.23 6.85 -0.35
CA ASP A 131 -3.19 7.78 0.10
C ASP A 131 -2.30 7.16 1.18
N GLU A 132 -2.87 6.41 2.12
CA GLU A 132 -2.12 5.64 3.12
C GLU A 132 -1.19 4.62 2.44
N LEU A 133 -1.70 3.84 1.49
CA LEU A 133 -0.93 2.83 0.77
C LEU A 133 0.21 3.41 -0.07
N VAL A 134 -0.02 4.57 -0.70
CA VAL A 134 0.99 5.25 -1.53
C VAL A 134 2.04 5.92 -0.65
N SER A 135 1.62 6.66 0.38
CA SER A 135 2.54 7.39 1.26
C SER A 135 3.44 6.47 2.08
N THR A 136 2.94 5.29 2.47
CA THR A 136 3.70 4.28 3.20
C THR A 136 4.48 3.31 2.30
N GLY A 137 4.30 3.39 0.97
CA GLY A 137 4.92 2.46 0.02
C GLY A 137 4.39 1.02 0.13
N THR A 138 3.24 0.81 0.78
CA THR A 138 2.69 -0.53 1.08
C THR A 138 1.70 -1.04 0.04
N LEU A 139 1.48 -0.32 -1.05
CA LEU A 139 0.59 -0.74 -2.15
C LEU A 139 0.95 -2.13 -2.70
N GLY A 140 2.24 -2.49 -2.68
CA GLY A 140 2.74 -3.81 -3.08
C GLY A 140 2.27 -4.98 -2.20
N LEU A 141 1.79 -4.74 -0.98
CA LEU A 141 1.23 -5.77 -0.11
C LEU A 141 -0.09 -6.35 -0.64
N ILE A 142 -0.83 -5.57 -1.45
CA ILE A 142 -2.05 -6.04 -2.11
C ILE A 142 -1.65 -6.98 -3.24
N LYS A 143 -1.95 -8.28 -3.11
CA LYS A 143 -1.57 -9.30 -4.11
C LYS A 143 -2.27 -9.12 -5.46
N SER A 144 -3.52 -8.67 -5.47
CA SER A 144 -4.29 -8.47 -6.69
C SER A 144 -3.73 -7.32 -7.52
N GLN A 145 -3.03 -7.63 -8.60
CA GLN A 145 -2.52 -6.64 -9.54
C GLN A 145 -3.66 -5.85 -10.21
N THR A 146 -4.77 -6.52 -10.53
CA THR A 146 -5.96 -5.87 -11.10
C THR A 146 -6.47 -4.79 -10.15
N LEU A 147 -6.63 -5.11 -8.86
CA LEU A 147 -7.10 -4.13 -7.87
C LEU A 147 -6.15 -2.93 -7.76
N ARG A 148 -4.82 -3.17 -7.72
CA ARG A 148 -3.84 -2.09 -7.69
C ARG A 148 -3.93 -1.19 -8.91
N ASN A 149 -3.98 -1.79 -10.11
CA ASN A 149 -4.05 -1.03 -11.37
C ASN A 149 -5.35 -0.26 -11.48
N THR A 150 -6.49 -0.87 -11.13
CA THR A 150 -7.79 -0.19 -11.12
C THR A 150 -7.78 1.00 -10.17
N ALA A 151 -7.25 0.84 -8.95
CA ALA A 151 -7.15 1.94 -7.99
C ALA A 151 -6.29 3.08 -8.53
N LEU A 152 -5.11 2.77 -9.07
CA LEU A 152 -4.21 3.75 -9.69
C LEU A 152 -4.91 4.52 -10.82
N GLN A 153 -5.58 3.83 -11.73
CA GLN A 153 -6.30 4.45 -12.85
C GLN A 153 -7.43 5.37 -12.36
N VAL A 154 -8.26 4.87 -11.44
CA VAL A 154 -9.41 5.62 -10.92
C VAL A 154 -8.95 6.88 -10.19
N TYR A 155 -8.00 6.77 -9.26
CA TYR A 155 -7.55 7.92 -8.47
C TYR A 155 -6.75 8.94 -9.29
N ASN A 156 -5.96 8.50 -10.29
CA ASN A 156 -5.28 9.41 -11.21
C ASN A 156 -6.28 10.14 -12.13
N LEU A 157 -7.28 9.44 -12.65
CA LEU A 157 -8.35 10.08 -13.45
C LEU A 157 -9.13 11.10 -12.62
N MET A 158 -9.47 10.76 -11.38
CA MET A 158 -10.16 11.68 -10.47
C MET A 158 -9.34 12.95 -10.20
N GLN A 159 -8.02 12.81 -10.02
CA GLN A 159 -7.13 13.94 -9.80
C GLN A 159 -7.04 14.84 -11.04
N GLY A 160 -6.96 14.25 -12.22
CA GLY A 160 -6.96 15.01 -13.48
C GLY A 160 -8.27 15.79 -13.69
N LEU A 161 -9.42 15.15 -13.45
CA LEU A 161 -10.73 15.82 -13.56
C LEU A 161 -10.90 16.96 -12.55
N GLN A 162 -10.35 16.81 -11.33
CA GLN A 162 -10.42 17.87 -10.33
C GLN A 162 -9.53 19.06 -10.69
N ALA A 163 -8.39 18.84 -11.34
CA ALA A 163 -7.54 19.93 -11.83
C ALA A 163 -8.27 20.78 -12.89
N ILE A 164 -8.95 20.13 -13.85
CA ILE A 164 -9.73 20.82 -14.90
C ILE A 164 -10.92 21.59 -14.30
N ALA A 165 -11.55 21.08 -13.26
CA ALA A 165 -12.71 21.75 -12.64
C ALA A 165 -12.36 22.97 -11.79
N ASN A 166 -11.06 23.18 -11.48
CA ASN A 166 -10.57 24.29 -10.69
C ASN A 166 -9.96 25.43 -11.55
N GLU A 167 -9.87 25.23 -12.88
CA GLU A 167 -9.53 26.26 -13.87
C GLU A 167 -10.77 27.05 -14.31
#